data_f36494975e328aface19e87f32b89d53
#
_entry.id   f36494975e328aface19e87f32b89d53
#
_cell.length_a   1.000
_cell.length_b   1.000
_cell.length_c   1.000
_cell.angle_alpha   90.00
_cell.angle_beta   90.00
_cell.angle_gamma   90.00
#
_symmetry.space_group_name_H-M   'P 1'
#
loop_
_entity.id
_entity.type
_entity.pdbx_description
1 polymer ?
#
loop_
_entity_poly.entity_id
_entity_poly.type
_entity_poly.pdbx_seq_one_letter_code
_entity_poly.pdbx_strand_id
1 'polypeptide(L)'
;GQPQAQIAVFGAGHVGRALVPLLASLPCKVRWIDSRENEFPAQIPAGVEKVVNDEVVDEVAAMPAGSYYIVMTHNHQLDLELTAAILKRNDFAYYGLIGSKSKRGKFEHRLHERGFAAEVVQRMRCPMGLAEVKGKLPAEVAVSIAGEVIATYNAAFGQDVKKGESSIARLLPASRRSP
;
A
#
# COMPACT_ATOMS: atom_id res chain seq x y z
N GLY A 1 -16.82 -15.36 0.52
CA GLY A 1 -16.16 -14.50 1.49
C GLY A 1 -16.13 -13.05 1.06
N GLN A 2 -15.81 -12.17 1.99
CA GLN A 2 -15.68 -10.76 1.68
C GLN A 2 -14.44 -10.51 0.80
N PRO A 3 -14.50 -9.56 -0.14
CA PRO A 3 -13.33 -9.17 -0.91
C PRO A 3 -12.21 -8.69 0.01
N GLN A 4 -10.99 -9.08 -0.30
CA GLN A 4 -9.80 -8.64 0.42
C GLN A 4 -8.81 -7.99 -0.55
N ALA A 5 -8.26 -6.87 -0.14
CA ALA A 5 -7.17 -6.25 -0.89
C ALA A 5 -5.91 -7.12 -0.75
N GLN A 6 -5.30 -7.47 -1.88
CA GLN A 6 -4.04 -8.21 -1.91
C GLN A 6 -2.91 -7.19 -1.91
N ILE A 7 -2.13 -7.14 -0.85
CA ILE A 7 -1.13 -6.08 -0.65
C ILE A 7 0.27 -6.67 -0.53
N ALA A 8 1.19 -6.15 -1.33
CA ALA A 8 2.63 -6.40 -1.18
C ALA A 8 3.27 -5.17 -0.53
N VAL A 9 3.86 -5.36 0.64
CA VAL A 9 4.61 -4.32 1.35
C VAL A 9 6.09 -4.63 1.24
N PHE A 10 6.81 -3.75 0.57
CA PHE A 10 8.26 -3.87 0.38
C PHE A 10 8.98 -2.96 1.38
N GLY A 11 9.61 -3.57 2.36
CA GLY A 11 10.37 -2.89 3.40
C GLY A 11 9.88 -3.24 4.81
N ALA A 12 10.82 -3.67 5.64
CA ALA A 12 10.55 -4.05 7.04
C ALA A 12 11.21 -3.08 8.03
N GLY A 13 11.36 -1.81 7.64
CA GLY A 13 11.86 -0.76 8.50
C GLY A 13 10.81 -0.25 9.49
N HIS A 14 11.06 0.88 10.11
CA HIS A 14 10.18 1.43 11.16
C HIS A 14 8.74 1.65 10.68
N VAL A 15 8.56 2.21 9.48
CA VAL A 15 7.21 2.45 8.94
C VAL A 15 6.52 1.12 8.61
N GLY A 16 7.23 0.18 8.00
CA GLY A 16 6.68 -1.14 7.69
C GLY A 16 6.20 -1.86 8.95
N ARG A 17 7.00 -1.81 10.01
CA ARG A 17 6.63 -2.43 11.30
C ARG A 17 5.44 -1.76 11.97
N ALA A 18 5.21 -0.48 11.73
CA ALA A 18 4.01 0.21 12.21
C ALA A 18 2.79 -0.06 11.30
N LEU A 19 3.00 -0.14 9.99
CA LEU A 19 1.93 -0.26 9.00
C LEU A 19 1.34 -1.67 8.92
N VAL A 20 2.18 -2.69 8.88
CA VAL A 20 1.71 -4.07 8.63
C VAL A 20 0.68 -4.55 9.65
N PRO A 21 0.84 -4.31 10.97
CA PRO A 21 -0.21 -4.66 11.93
C PRO A 21 -1.55 -3.94 11.68
N LEU A 22 -1.51 -2.69 11.21
CA LEU A 22 -2.73 -1.97 10.86
C LEU A 22 -3.43 -2.64 9.68
N LEU A 23 -2.70 -2.94 8.62
CA LEU A 23 -3.26 -3.60 7.44
C LEU A 23 -3.80 -4.99 7.78
N ALA A 24 -3.13 -5.71 8.67
CA ALA A 24 -3.55 -7.05 9.11
C ALA A 24 -4.89 -7.02 9.83
N SER A 25 -5.29 -5.90 10.44
CA SER A 25 -6.57 -5.73 11.11
C SER A 25 -7.71 -5.34 10.17
N LEU A 26 -7.40 -5.07 8.90
CA LEU A 26 -8.34 -4.64 7.87
C LEU A 26 -8.63 -5.80 6.90
N PRO A 27 -9.62 -5.66 5.98
CA PRO A 27 -9.88 -6.68 4.98
C PRO A 27 -8.77 -6.71 3.91
N CYS A 28 -7.58 -7.07 4.34
CA CYS A 28 -6.36 -7.10 3.54
C CYS A 28 -5.63 -8.41 3.74
N LYS A 29 -5.06 -8.92 2.66
CA LYS A 29 -4.12 -10.04 2.70
C LYS A 29 -2.74 -9.49 2.37
N VAL A 30 -1.79 -9.63 3.29
CA VAL A 30 -0.51 -8.93 3.22
C VAL A 30 0.63 -9.91 2.98
N ARG A 31 1.45 -9.63 1.96
CA ARG A 31 2.78 -10.21 1.80
C ARG A 31 3.79 -9.13 2.17
N TRP A 32 4.59 -9.40 3.18
CA TRP A 32 5.56 -8.46 3.72
C TRP A 32 6.96 -8.91 3.33
N ILE A 33 7.62 -8.11 2.50
CA ILE A 33 8.79 -8.53 1.73
C ILE A 33 10.00 -7.64 2.08
N ASP A 34 11.10 -8.28 2.42
CA ASP A 34 12.40 -7.62 2.61
C ASP A 34 13.49 -8.66 2.40
N SER A 35 14.65 -8.23 1.94
CA SER A 35 15.80 -9.12 1.81
C SER A 35 16.48 -9.42 3.14
N ARG A 36 16.21 -8.63 4.17
CA ARG A 36 16.89 -8.66 5.46
C ARG A 36 16.04 -9.33 6.51
N GLU A 37 16.31 -10.60 6.79
CA GLU A 37 15.60 -11.41 7.78
C GLU A 37 15.51 -10.72 9.14
N ASN A 38 16.58 -10.11 9.60
CA ASN A 38 16.68 -9.53 10.94
C ASN A 38 15.93 -8.19 11.10
N GLU A 39 15.43 -7.61 10.02
CA GLU A 39 14.59 -6.40 10.11
C GLU A 39 13.16 -6.73 10.53
N PHE A 40 12.71 -7.96 10.31
CA PHE A 40 11.37 -8.37 10.71
C PHE A 40 11.27 -8.54 12.24
N PRO A 41 10.11 -8.20 12.83
CA PRO A 41 9.90 -8.50 14.24
C PRO A 41 9.81 -10.01 14.46
N ALA A 42 10.04 -10.44 15.71
CA ALA A 42 9.98 -11.86 16.07
C ALA A 42 8.59 -12.46 15.83
N GLN A 43 7.54 -11.68 16.05
CA GLN A 43 6.16 -12.11 15.83
C GLN A 43 5.57 -11.40 14.62
N ILE A 44 5.07 -12.17 13.69
CA ILE A 44 4.38 -11.67 12.50
C ILE A 44 2.87 -11.73 12.73
N PRO A 45 2.12 -10.66 12.45
CA PRO A 45 0.68 -10.68 12.65
C PRO A 45 0.01 -11.82 11.89
N ALA A 46 -1.07 -12.38 12.45
CA ALA A 46 -1.87 -13.41 11.79
C ALA A 46 -2.37 -12.88 10.43
N GLY A 47 -2.34 -13.72 9.42
CA GLY A 47 -2.78 -13.34 8.07
C GLY A 47 -1.73 -12.61 7.24
N VAL A 48 -0.55 -12.37 7.79
CA VAL A 48 0.58 -11.76 7.08
C VAL A 48 1.58 -12.83 6.71
N GLU A 49 1.96 -12.87 5.45
CA GLU A 49 3.02 -13.76 4.97
C GLU A 49 4.34 -12.99 4.95
N LYS A 50 5.28 -13.44 5.76
CA LYS A 50 6.65 -12.91 5.76
C LYS A 50 7.42 -13.52 4.60
N VAL A 51 8.03 -12.69 3.77
CA VAL A 51 8.81 -13.12 2.61
C VAL A 51 10.22 -12.52 2.69
N VAL A 52 11.20 -13.38 2.86
CA VAL A 52 12.63 -12.99 2.81
C VAL A 52 13.18 -13.46 1.49
N ASN A 53 13.60 -12.53 0.65
CA ASN A 53 14.10 -12.84 -0.68
C ASN A 53 15.16 -11.80 -1.06
N ASP A 54 16.36 -12.24 -1.40
CA ASP A 54 17.42 -11.34 -1.86
C ASP A 54 17.02 -10.61 -3.16
N GLU A 55 16.23 -11.27 -3.99
CA GLU A 55 15.71 -10.71 -5.25
C GLU A 55 14.28 -10.21 -5.05
N VAL A 56 14.12 -9.14 -4.26
CA VAL A 56 12.79 -8.65 -3.88
C VAL A 56 11.95 -8.23 -5.09
N VAL A 57 12.58 -7.76 -6.17
CA VAL A 57 11.86 -7.34 -7.38
C VAL A 57 11.07 -8.51 -8.01
N ASP A 58 11.57 -9.74 -7.86
CA ASP A 58 10.89 -10.93 -8.38
C ASP A 58 9.52 -11.13 -7.75
N GLU A 59 9.31 -10.60 -6.55
CA GLU A 59 8.04 -10.74 -5.83
C GLU A 59 6.91 -9.91 -6.46
N VAL A 60 7.23 -8.94 -7.32
CA VAL A 60 6.22 -8.20 -8.06
C VAL A 60 5.45 -9.14 -9.00
N ALA A 61 6.16 -10.03 -9.70
CA ALA A 61 5.55 -10.99 -10.61
C ALA A 61 4.68 -12.03 -9.89
N ALA A 62 4.91 -12.26 -8.60
CA ALA A 62 4.16 -13.21 -7.81
C ALA A 62 2.76 -12.69 -7.39
N MET A 63 2.51 -11.39 -7.52
CA MET A 63 1.24 -10.80 -7.11
C MET A 63 0.18 -10.92 -8.20
N PRO A 64 -1.10 -11.11 -7.81
CA PRO A 64 -2.18 -11.14 -8.80
C PRO A 64 -2.48 -9.75 -9.38
N ALA A 65 -3.16 -9.72 -10.52
CA ALA A 65 -3.69 -8.47 -11.07
C ALA A 65 -4.62 -7.80 -10.06
N GLY A 66 -4.63 -6.47 -10.04
CA GLY A 66 -5.43 -5.71 -9.09
C GLY A 66 -4.81 -5.59 -7.70
N SER A 67 -3.55 -5.97 -7.55
CA SER A 67 -2.84 -5.88 -6.28
C SER A 67 -2.53 -4.44 -5.89
N TYR A 68 -2.25 -4.28 -4.60
CA TYR A 68 -1.81 -3.03 -3.99
C TYR A 68 -0.34 -3.16 -3.66
N TYR A 69 0.47 -2.22 -4.09
CA TYR A 69 1.91 -2.22 -3.83
C TYR A 69 2.28 -1.02 -2.98
N ILE A 70 3.02 -1.28 -1.89
CA ILE A 70 3.52 -0.25 -1.00
C ILE A 70 5.03 -0.41 -0.94
N VAL A 71 5.76 0.55 -1.49
CA VAL A 71 7.22 0.49 -1.60
C VAL A 71 7.83 1.51 -0.65
N MET A 72 8.61 1.01 0.31
CA MET A 72 9.24 1.79 1.35
C MET A 72 10.59 1.19 1.77
N THR A 73 11.42 0.83 0.79
CA THR A 73 12.74 0.29 1.13
C THR A 73 13.68 1.42 1.53
N HIS A 74 14.80 1.07 2.12
CA HIS A 74 15.83 2.02 2.52
C HIS A 74 16.77 2.39 1.36
N ASN A 75 16.58 1.80 0.19
CA ASN A 75 17.48 1.94 -0.95
C ASN A 75 16.72 2.54 -2.14
N HIS A 76 17.11 3.75 -2.56
CA HIS A 76 16.43 4.47 -3.65
C HIS A 76 16.53 3.72 -4.98
N GLN A 77 17.66 3.06 -5.25
CA GLN A 77 17.82 2.31 -6.49
C GLN A 77 16.88 1.10 -6.52
N LEU A 78 16.75 0.40 -5.39
CA LEU A 78 15.80 -0.70 -5.28
C LEU A 78 14.37 -0.23 -5.42
N ASP A 79 14.02 0.91 -4.80
CA ASP A 79 12.70 1.52 -4.95
C ASP A 79 12.41 1.82 -6.44
N LEU A 80 13.40 2.29 -7.18
CA LEU A 80 13.25 2.58 -8.60
C LEU A 80 13.03 1.29 -9.42
N GLU A 81 13.76 0.24 -9.13
CA GLU A 81 13.61 -1.04 -9.82
C GLU A 81 12.23 -1.67 -9.53
N LEU A 82 11.78 -1.59 -8.28
CA LEU A 82 10.42 -2.02 -7.91
C LEU A 82 9.37 -1.20 -8.65
N THR A 83 9.55 0.13 -8.69
CA THR A 83 8.65 1.03 -9.39
C THR A 83 8.55 0.64 -10.87
N ALA A 84 9.69 0.44 -11.53
CA ALA A 84 9.70 0.05 -12.94
C ALA A 84 8.96 -1.27 -13.18
N ALA A 85 9.18 -2.27 -12.33
CA ALA A 85 8.51 -3.56 -12.46
C ALA A 85 6.99 -3.44 -12.28
N ILE A 86 6.55 -2.67 -11.28
CA ILE A 86 5.13 -2.46 -10.98
C ILE A 86 4.45 -1.68 -12.12
N LEU A 87 5.05 -0.61 -12.58
CA LEU A 87 4.51 0.21 -13.68
C LEU A 87 4.49 -0.55 -15.01
N LYS A 88 5.47 -1.42 -15.24
CA LYS A 88 5.49 -2.25 -16.45
C LYS A 88 4.29 -3.18 -16.51
N ARG A 89 3.91 -3.78 -15.38
CA ARG A 89 2.68 -4.57 -15.29
C ARG A 89 1.44 -3.71 -15.51
N ASN A 90 1.41 -2.54 -14.93
CA ASN A 90 0.32 -1.55 -15.07
C ASN A 90 -1.08 -2.13 -14.80
N ASP A 91 -1.18 -3.12 -13.91
CA ASP A 91 -2.43 -3.81 -13.57
C ASP A 91 -2.77 -3.72 -12.08
N PHE A 92 -2.16 -2.78 -11.36
CA PHE A 92 -2.36 -2.58 -9.93
C PHE A 92 -3.60 -1.72 -9.66
N ALA A 93 -4.24 -1.98 -8.52
CA ALA A 93 -5.29 -1.10 -8.01
C ALA A 93 -4.70 0.11 -7.27
N TYR A 94 -3.52 -0.06 -6.68
CA TYR A 94 -2.84 0.97 -5.92
C TYR A 94 -1.33 0.77 -6.02
N TYR A 95 -0.59 1.85 -6.23
CA TYR A 95 0.85 1.84 -6.06
C TYR A 95 1.29 3.11 -5.33
N GLY A 96 1.82 2.92 -4.12
CA GLY A 96 2.36 3.98 -3.28
C GLY A 96 3.85 3.81 -3.04
N LEU A 97 4.58 4.91 -3.15
CA LEU A 97 6.01 4.98 -2.90
C LEU A 97 6.27 6.00 -1.80
N ILE A 98 7.07 5.61 -0.82
CA ILE A 98 7.52 6.53 0.22
C ILE A 98 8.51 7.54 -0.40
N GLY A 99 8.37 8.80 -0.03
CA GLY A 99 9.30 9.82 -0.51
C GLY A 99 8.66 11.20 -0.58
N SER A 100 9.52 12.18 -0.82
CA SER A 100 9.14 13.58 -0.99
C SER A 100 8.72 13.88 -2.43
N LYS A 101 8.20 15.09 -2.65
CA LYS A 101 7.96 15.60 -4.00
C LYS A 101 9.25 15.66 -4.82
N SER A 102 10.38 15.91 -4.17
CA SER A 102 11.69 15.92 -4.82
C SER A 102 12.07 14.52 -5.32
N LYS A 103 11.85 13.49 -4.50
CA LYS A 103 12.06 12.09 -4.91
C LYS A 103 11.15 11.72 -6.07
N ARG A 104 9.88 12.13 -5.99
CA ARG A 104 8.92 11.90 -7.07
C ARG A 104 9.44 12.47 -8.40
N GLY A 105 9.90 13.71 -8.40
CA GLY A 105 10.42 14.36 -9.61
C GLY A 105 11.60 13.61 -10.21
N LYS A 106 12.53 13.16 -9.37
CA LYS A 106 13.68 12.36 -9.83
C LYS A 106 13.24 11.02 -10.43
N PHE A 107 12.27 10.36 -9.80
CA PHE A 107 11.76 9.08 -10.29
C PHE A 107 11.00 9.26 -11.61
N GLU A 108 10.16 10.29 -11.71
CA GLU A 108 9.46 10.60 -12.97
C GLU A 108 10.45 10.79 -14.12
N HIS A 109 11.52 11.55 -13.89
CA HIS A 109 12.55 11.79 -14.89
C HIS A 109 13.21 10.48 -15.34
N ARG A 110 13.63 9.64 -14.39
CA ARG A 110 14.27 8.37 -14.70
C ARG A 110 13.34 7.40 -15.42
N LEU A 111 12.07 7.37 -15.04
CA LEU A 111 11.07 6.50 -15.68
C LEU A 111 10.80 6.96 -17.12
N HIS A 112 10.73 8.25 -17.36
CA HIS A 112 10.62 8.79 -18.72
C HIS A 112 11.83 8.42 -19.58
N GLU A 113 13.03 8.49 -19.03
CA GLU A 113 14.24 8.07 -19.73
C GLU A 113 14.20 6.58 -20.10
N ARG A 114 13.55 5.75 -19.28
CA ARG A 114 13.35 4.32 -19.56
C ARG A 114 12.18 4.03 -20.51
N GLY A 115 11.48 5.06 -20.98
CA GLY A 115 10.41 4.92 -21.97
C GLY A 115 9.01 4.72 -21.41
N PHE A 116 8.81 4.91 -20.10
CA PHE A 116 7.47 4.82 -19.52
C PHE A 116 6.62 6.01 -19.96
N ALA A 117 5.37 5.74 -20.37
CA ALA A 117 4.41 6.77 -20.76
C ALA A 117 4.01 7.63 -19.55
N ALA A 118 3.77 8.92 -19.79
CA ALA A 118 3.42 9.86 -18.72
C ALA A 118 2.18 9.42 -17.94
N GLU A 119 1.14 8.93 -18.61
CA GLU A 119 -0.10 8.50 -17.96
C GLU A 119 0.10 7.28 -17.06
N VAL A 120 1.07 6.43 -17.36
CA VAL A 120 1.42 5.31 -16.49
C VAL A 120 2.16 5.81 -15.26
N VAL A 121 3.14 6.68 -15.45
CA VAL A 121 3.94 7.26 -14.35
C VAL A 121 3.04 8.04 -13.38
N GLN A 122 2.04 8.73 -13.87
CA GLN A 122 1.10 9.50 -13.03
C GLN A 122 0.25 8.63 -12.11
N ARG A 123 0.13 7.33 -12.37
CA ARG A 123 -0.57 6.41 -11.49
C ARG A 123 0.19 6.14 -10.19
N MET A 124 1.48 6.43 -10.15
CA MET A 124 2.29 6.32 -8.94
C MET A 124 1.90 7.38 -7.92
N ARG A 125 1.57 6.95 -6.69
CA ARG A 125 1.31 7.86 -5.58
C ARG A 125 2.59 8.08 -4.80
N CYS A 126 3.20 9.24 -4.98
CA CYS A 126 4.42 9.63 -4.28
C CYS A 126 4.40 11.15 -4.07
N PRO A 127 4.43 11.63 -2.84
CA PRO A 127 4.40 10.87 -1.56
C PRO A 127 3.08 10.11 -1.39
N MET A 128 3.16 8.87 -0.94
CA MET A 128 1.95 8.11 -0.60
C MET A 128 1.38 8.58 0.74
N GLY A 129 0.09 8.38 0.93
CA GLY A 129 -0.61 8.73 2.14
C GLY A 129 -1.56 9.91 1.97
N LEU A 130 -2.29 10.23 3.03
CA LEU A 130 -3.26 11.33 3.04
C LEU A 130 -2.55 12.66 3.26
N ALA A 131 -2.84 13.65 2.41
CA ALA A 131 -2.19 14.96 2.46
C ALA A 131 -2.47 15.69 3.79
N GLU A 132 -3.59 15.44 4.43
CA GLU A 132 -3.99 16.04 5.69
C GLU A 132 -3.15 15.56 6.87
N VAL A 133 -2.58 14.36 6.78
CA VAL A 133 -1.74 13.80 7.82
C VAL A 133 -0.29 14.19 7.56
N LYS A 134 0.21 15.13 8.34
CA LYS A 134 1.53 15.74 8.12
C LYS A 134 2.60 15.27 9.10
N GLY A 135 2.24 14.40 10.04
CA GLY A 135 3.17 13.87 11.02
C GLY A 135 4.24 13.00 10.39
N LYS A 136 5.42 12.96 11.02
CA LYS A 136 6.58 12.23 10.51
C LYS A 136 6.97 11.02 11.35
N LEU A 137 6.28 10.79 12.49
CA LEU A 137 6.52 9.59 13.26
C LEU A 137 6.11 8.36 12.45
N PRO A 138 6.84 7.25 12.56
CA PRO A 138 6.48 6.02 11.82
C PRO A 138 5.02 5.62 11.96
N ALA A 139 4.45 5.74 13.17
CA ALA A 139 3.04 5.43 13.40
C ALA A 139 2.11 6.38 12.64
N GLU A 140 2.43 7.67 12.58
CA GLU A 140 1.63 8.66 11.87
C GLU A 140 1.68 8.43 10.36
N VAL A 141 2.87 8.17 9.83
CA VAL A 141 3.04 7.83 8.41
C VAL A 141 2.26 6.55 8.08
N ALA A 142 2.33 5.55 8.94
CA ALA A 142 1.60 4.29 8.77
C ALA A 142 0.08 4.51 8.72
N VAL A 143 -0.47 5.34 9.62
CA VAL A 143 -1.90 5.67 9.64
C VAL A 143 -2.29 6.38 8.33
N SER A 144 -1.47 7.31 7.88
CA SER A 144 -1.70 8.04 6.63
C SER A 144 -1.78 7.09 5.43
N ILE A 145 -0.83 6.16 5.33
CA ILE A 145 -0.81 5.16 4.25
C ILE A 145 -2.04 4.24 4.35
N ALA A 146 -2.33 3.74 5.55
CA ALA A 146 -3.50 2.87 5.75
C ALA A 146 -4.79 3.58 5.35
N GLY A 147 -4.93 4.86 5.67
CA GLY A 147 -6.09 5.65 5.27
C GLY A 147 -6.25 5.74 3.76
N GLU A 148 -5.17 5.94 3.03
CA GLU A 148 -5.20 5.98 1.56
C GLU A 148 -5.55 4.61 0.97
N VAL A 149 -5.03 3.54 1.55
CA VAL A 149 -5.38 2.17 1.15
C VAL A 149 -6.87 1.90 1.36
N ILE A 150 -7.41 2.28 2.53
CA ILE A 150 -8.82 2.14 2.85
C ILE A 150 -9.69 2.89 1.83
N ALA A 151 -9.36 4.14 1.54
CA ALA A 151 -10.09 4.93 0.56
C ALA A 151 -10.11 4.26 -0.82
N THR A 152 -9.00 3.63 -1.19
CA THR A 152 -8.87 2.95 -2.48
C THR A 152 -9.74 1.69 -2.54
N TYR A 153 -9.66 0.81 -1.53
CA TYR A 153 -10.47 -0.40 -1.60
C TYR A 153 -11.96 -0.13 -1.36
N ASN A 154 -12.31 0.90 -0.60
CA ASN A 154 -13.70 1.31 -0.45
C ASN A 154 -14.29 1.72 -1.81
N ALA A 155 -13.54 2.46 -2.61
CA ALA A 155 -13.97 2.82 -3.95
C ALA A 155 -14.10 1.59 -4.86
N ALA A 156 -13.16 0.65 -4.76
CA ALA A 156 -13.17 -0.58 -5.56
C ALA A 156 -14.33 -1.51 -5.16
N PHE A 157 -14.68 -1.55 -3.87
CA PHE A 157 -15.73 -2.43 -3.34
C PHE A 157 -16.99 -1.64 -2.99
N GLY A 158 -17.39 -0.67 -3.83
CA GLY A 158 -18.46 0.30 -3.55
C GLY A 158 -19.77 -0.31 -3.07
N GLN A 159 -20.19 -1.47 -3.59
CA GLN A 159 -21.42 -2.13 -3.15
C GLN A 159 -21.31 -2.64 -1.71
N ASP A 160 -20.15 -3.15 -1.33
CA ASP A 160 -19.92 -3.63 0.03
C ASP A 160 -19.87 -2.47 1.02
N VAL A 161 -19.32 -1.33 0.62
CA VAL A 161 -19.33 -0.11 1.42
C VAL A 161 -20.77 0.35 1.70
N LYS A 162 -21.64 0.38 0.67
CA LYS A 162 -23.05 0.73 0.84
C LYS A 162 -23.76 -0.20 1.81
N LYS A 163 -23.50 -1.50 1.73
CA LYS A 163 -24.05 -2.48 2.68
C LYS A 163 -23.55 -2.21 4.09
N GLY A 164 -22.26 -1.87 4.24
CA GLY A 164 -21.67 -1.52 5.52
C GLY A 164 -22.33 -0.31 6.16
N GLU A 165 -22.57 0.74 5.39
CA GLU A 165 -23.28 1.93 5.85
C GLU A 165 -24.69 1.59 6.34
N SER A 166 -25.43 0.78 5.58
CA SER A 166 -26.74 0.32 6.00
C SER A 166 -26.70 -0.44 7.33
N SER A 167 -25.70 -1.30 7.50
CA SER A 167 -25.51 -2.05 8.74
C SER A 167 -25.20 -1.14 9.92
N ILE A 168 -24.35 -0.13 9.73
CA ILE A 168 -24.04 0.87 10.74
C ILE A 168 -25.28 1.67 11.11
N ALA A 169 -26.07 2.09 10.13
CA ALA A 169 -27.31 2.83 10.38
C ALA A 169 -28.28 2.04 11.25
N ARG A 170 -28.35 0.71 11.09
CA ARG A 170 -29.21 -0.15 11.91
C ARG A 170 -28.79 -0.21 13.37
N LEU A 171 -27.51 0.04 13.67
CA LEU A 171 -26.99 0.04 15.04
C LEU A 171 -27.27 1.33 15.77
N LEU A 172 -27.71 2.38 15.07
CA LEU A 172 -28.06 3.65 15.69
C LEU A 172 -29.42 3.58 16.36
N PRO A 173 -29.64 4.31 17.49
CA PRO A 173 -30.97 4.44 18.09
C PRO A 173 -31.97 4.96 17.07
N ALA A 174 -33.24 4.51 17.16
CA ALA A 174 -34.30 4.91 16.23
C ALA A 174 -34.44 6.43 16.13
N SER A 175 -34.27 7.16 17.25
CA SER A 175 -34.34 8.62 17.29
C SER A 175 -33.23 9.33 16.52
N ARG A 176 -32.15 8.62 16.17
CA ARG A 176 -31.00 9.18 15.44
C ARG A 176 -30.87 8.65 14.02
N ARG A 177 -31.79 7.79 13.60
CA ARG A 177 -31.81 7.29 12.22
C ARG A 177 -32.44 8.32 11.31
N SER A 178 -31.84 8.52 10.14
CA SER A 178 -32.45 9.35 9.11
C SER A 178 -33.77 8.75 8.64
N PRO A 179 -34.79 9.59 8.32
CA PRO A 179 -36.05 9.09 7.78
C PRO A 179 -35.86 8.36 6.44
#